data_b7b10933f38bfa804ebc85015619b35c
#
_entry.id   b7b10933f38bfa804ebc85015619b35c
#
_cell.length_a   1.000
_cell.length_b   1.000
_cell.length_c   1.000
_cell.angle_alpha   90.00
_cell.angle_beta   90.00
_cell.angle_gamma   90.00
#
_symmetry.space_group_name_H-M   'P 1'
#
loop_
_entity.id
_entity.type
_entity.pdbx_description
1 polymer ?
#
loop_
_entity_poly.entity_id
_entity_poly.type
_entity_poly.pdbx_seq_one_letter_code
_entity_poly.pdbx_strand_id
1 'polypeptide(L)'
;VSRRQRQMCIRDSLPGGAARNALDCAMWNLQAKLAGKQHTQDLFELPASIVTAMTVSINTPEAMANQTRSYIEQGAKLLKVKLDGEQVIERVRAVREAAGDAMIVLDANEAWQELDLDATFAALAPLNIAMIEQPLPSNEDDKLKDISHPIPLCADESCHTRQQLHELVGKYEMVNIKLDKTGGLTEALQLAEEAKRLGFTLMSGCMLGTSLAMRAALPIAVQSKVVDLDGPVLLGQDVEPALVYREGEIVL
;
A
#
# COMPACT_ATOMS: atom_id res chain seq x y z
N VAL A 1 -16.98 -24.19 -18.40
CA VAL A 1 -15.75 -23.36 -18.44
C VAL A 1 -15.18 -23.27 -17.03
N SER A 2 -13.95 -23.78 -16.81
CA SER A 2 -13.30 -23.75 -15.50
C SER A 2 -12.99 -22.31 -15.07
N ARG A 3 -12.79 -22.08 -13.75
CA ARG A 3 -12.34 -20.79 -13.23
C ARG A 3 -11.07 -20.32 -13.94
N ARG A 4 -10.07 -21.18 -14.06
CA ARG A 4 -8.79 -20.87 -14.70
C ARG A 4 -8.98 -20.36 -16.14
N GLN A 5 -9.89 -20.96 -16.89
CA GLN A 5 -10.23 -20.51 -18.24
C GLN A 5 -10.91 -19.14 -18.23
N ARG A 6 -11.86 -18.89 -17.31
CA ARG A 6 -12.54 -17.58 -17.21
C ARG A 6 -11.58 -16.46 -16.80
N GLN A 7 -10.72 -16.71 -15.84
CA GLN A 7 -9.68 -15.72 -15.43
C GLN A 7 -8.69 -15.46 -16.58
N MET A 8 -8.32 -16.48 -17.34
CA MET A 8 -7.47 -16.31 -18.52
C MET A 8 -8.17 -15.44 -19.57
N CYS A 9 -9.45 -15.69 -19.88
CA CYS A 9 -10.22 -14.85 -20.81
C CYS A 9 -10.30 -13.39 -20.35
N ILE A 10 -10.52 -13.13 -19.07
CA ILE A 10 -10.56 -11.76 -18.51
C ILE A 10 -9.19 -11.05 -18.70
N ARG A 11 -8.09 -11.74 -18.42
CA ARG A 11 -6.73 -11.20 -18.57
C ARG A 11 -6.38 -10.92 -20.03
N ASP A 12 -6.83 -11.78 -20.95
CA ASP A 12 -6.56 -11.63 -22.38
C ASP A 12 -7.43 -10.55 -23.03
N SER A 13 -8.59 -10.25 -22.43
CA SER A 13 -9.58 -9.32 -23.00
C SER A 13 -9.48 -7.90 -22.41
N LEU A 14 -8.91 -7.74 -21.21
CA LEU A 14 -8.85 -6.46 -20.50
C LEU A 14 -7.42 -6.15 -20.03
N PRO A 15 -6.94 -4.92 -20.23
CA PRO A 15 -5.70 -4.46 -19.63
C PRO A 15 -5.78 -4.48 -18.10
N GLY A 16 -4.63 -4.40 -17.41
CA GLY A 16 -4.58 -4.14 -15.97
C GLY A 16 -5.32 -2.86 -15.62
N GLY A 17 -5.87 -2.78 -14.40
CA GLY A 17 -6.62 -1.62 -13.95
C GLY A 17 -7.93 -1.98 -13.25
N ALA A 18 -8.67 -0.97 -12.82
CA ALA A 18 -9.86 -1.09 -11.97
C ALA A 18 -10.96 -1.96 -12.60
N ALA A 19 -11.20 -1.86 -13.91
CA ALA A 19 -12.24 -2.65 -14.58
C ALA A 19 -11.93 -4.16 -14.54
N ARG A 20 -10.67 -4.55 -14.82
CA ARG A 20 -10.25 -5.93 -14.70
C ARG A 20 -10.25 -6.41 -13.26
N ASN A 21 -9.81 -5.54 -12.32
CA ASN A 21 -9.88 -5.82 -10.88
C ASN A 21 -11.29 -6.18 -10.44
N ALA A 22 -12.29 -5.38 -10.81
CA ALA A 22 -13.68 -5.64 -10.45
C ALA A 22 -14.16 -7.02 -10.92
N LEU A 23 -13.85 -7.41 -12.17
CA LEU A 23 -14.24 -8.72 -12.71
C LEU A 23 -13.47 -9.88 -12.07
N ASP A 24 -12.16 -9.75 -11.90
CA ASP A 24 -11.33 -10.79 -11.27
C ASP A 24 -11.76 -11.03 -9.81
N CYS A 25 -11.98 -9.96 -9.04
CA CYS A 25 -12.45 -10.05 -7.66
C CYS A 25 -13.87 -10.63 -7.57
N ALA A 26 -14.77 -10.30 -8.51
CA ALA A 26 -16.08 -10.91 -8.58
C ALA A 26 -16.01 -12.43 -8.83
N MET A 27 -15.07 -12.89 -9.68
CA MET A 27 -14.83 -14.32 -9.91
C MET A 27 -14.28 -15.03 -8.66
N TRP A 28 -13.39 -14.36 -7.91
CA TRP A 28 -12.92 -14.89 -6.63
C TRP A 28 -14.06 -14.99 -5.60
N ASN A 29 -14.91 -13.97 -5.51
CA ASN A 29 -16.05 -13.97 -4.59
C ASN A 29 -17.09 -15.05 -4.99
N LEU A 30 -17.35 -15.24 -6.29
CA LEU A 30 -18.18 -16.35 -6.76
C LEU A 30 -17.60 -17.71 -6.35
N GLN A 31 -16.28 -17.88 -6.46
CA GLN A 31 -15.65 -19.13 -6.03
C GLN A 31 -15.80 -19.35 -4.52
N ALA A 32 -15.65 -18.32 -3.70
CA ALA A 32 -15.86 -18.42 -2.27
C ALA A 32 -17.28 -18.92 -1.97
N LYS A 33 -18.28 -18.30 -2.60
CA LYS A 33 -19.69 -18.72 -2.45
C LYS A 33 -19.95 -20.17 -2.90
N LEU A 34 -19.35 -20.59 -4.01
CA LEU A 34 -19.46 -21.99 -4.48
C LEU A 34 -18.77 -22.99 -3.52
N ALA A 35 -17.79 -22.53 -2.73
CA ALA A 35 -17.14 -23.29 -1.68
C ALA A 35 -17.84 -23.18 -0.30
N GLY A 36 -19.04 -22.59 -0.23
CA GLY A 36 -19.79 -22.38 1.01
C GLY A 36 -19.21 -21.30 1.93
N LYS A 37 -18.39 -20.38 1.39
CA LYS A 37 -17.78 -19.24 2.10
C LYS A 37 -18.56 -17.96 1.79
N GLN A 38 -18.47 -16.96 2.69
CA GLN A 38 -19.17 -15.68 2.48
C GLN A 38 -18.37 -14.74 1.56
N HIS A 39 -17.05 -14.65 1.77
CA HIS A 39 -16.18 -13.70 1.09
C HIS A 39 -14.92 -14.38 0.54
N THR A 40 -14.26 -13.74 -0.41
CA THR A 40 -12.97 -14.18 -0.99
C THR A 40 -11.92 -14.46 0.07
N GLN A 41 -11.82 -13.59 1.09
CA GLN A 41 -10.86 -13.71 2.17
C GLN A 41 -10.98 -15.04 2.93
N ASP A 42 -12.17 -15.61 3.02
CA ASP A 42 -12.44 -16.86 3.75
C ASP A 42 -11.84 -18.10 3.06
N LEU A 43 -11.27 -17.93 1.85
CA LEU A 43 -10.49 -18.94 1.14
C LEU A 43 -9.02 -19.00 1.61
N PHE A 44 -8.60 -18.08 2.48
CA PHE A 44 -7.24 -17.92 2.93
C PHE A 44 -7.17 -18.01 4.46
N GLU A 45 -6.00 -18.38 4.99
CA GLU A 45 -5.75 -18.28 6.42
C GLU A 45 -5.43 -16.82 6.78
N LEU A 46 -6.24 -16.25 7.67
CA LEU A 46 -6.10 -14.87 8.13
C LEU A 46 -5.94 -14.83 9.65
N PRO A 47 -5.18 -13.89 10.20
CA PRO A 47 -5.13 -13.63 11.64
C PRO A 47 -6.44 -12.99 12.11
N ALA A 48 -6.60 -12.82 13.43
CA ALA A 48 -7.78 -12.16 13.99
C ALA A 48 -7.84 -10.65 13.67
N SER A 49 -6.69 -10.03 13.45
CA SER A 49 -6.59 -8.63 13.04
C SER A 49 -5.31 -8.35 12.25
N ILE A 50 -5.30 -7.26 11.51
CA ILE A 50 -4.15 -6.77 10.73
C ILE A 50 -3.96 -5.29 11.04
N VAL A 51 -2.75 -4.89 11.46
CA VAL A 51 -2.40 -3.46 11.59
C VAL A 51 -2.48 -2.81 10.21
N THR A 52 -3.18 -1.67 10.13
CA THR A 52 -3.27 -0.87 8.91
C THR A 52 -2.84 0.56 9.15
N ALA A 53 -2.32 1.22 8.12
CA ALA A 53 -1.94 2.61 8.20
C ALA A 53 -3.17 3.52 8.43
N MET A 54 -2.90 4.66 9.08
CA MET A 54 -3.79 5.81 9.10
C MET A 54 -3.08 6.94 8.34
N THR A 55 -3.77 7.49 7.34
CA THR A 55 -3.16 8.47 6.44
C THR A 55 -3.18 9.88 7.00
N VAL A 56 -1.98 10.44 7.24
CA VAL A 56 -1.77 11.85 7.58
C VAL A 56 -1.64 12.64 6.27
N SER A 57 -2.62 13.50 6.01
CA SER A 57 -2.67 14.30 4.78
C SER A 57 -1.69 15.45 4.79
N ILE A 58 -1.24 15.90 3.60
CA ILE A 58 -0.36 17.06 3.42
C ILE A 58 -1.01 18.30 4.03
N ASN A 59 -0.27 18.97 4.92
CA ASN A 59 -0.67 20.24 5.54
C ASN A 59 0.55 20.93 6.13
N THR A 60 0.36 21.99 6.94
CA THR A 60 1.44 22.58 7.73
C THR A 60 1.96 21.57 8.74
N PRO A 61 3.26 21.66 9.14
CA PRO A 61 3.84 20.75 10.14
C PRO A 61 3.01 20.64 11.43
N GLU A 62 2.48 21.77 11.92
CA GLU A 62 1.63 21.81 13.11
C GLU A 62 0.30 21.06 12.91
N ALA A 63 -0.38 21.27 11.79
CA ALA A 63 -1.64 20.60 11.47
C ALA A 63 -1.43 19.07 11.32
N MET A 64 -0.34 18.65 10.67
CA MET A 64 0.03 17.24 10.55
C MET A 64 0.34 16.61 11.91
N ALA A 65 1.05 17.32 12.80
CA ALA A 65 1.28 16.85 14.16
C ALA A 65 -0.02 16.74 14.97
N ASN A 66 -0.96 17.68 14.80
CA ASN A 66 -2.28 17.60 15.46
C ASN A 66 -3.09 16.40 14.97
N GLN A 67 -3.13 16.15 13.65
CA GLN A 67 -3.77 14.97 13.08
C GLN A 67 -3.12 13.68 13.58
N THR A 68 -1.80 13.65 13.65
CA THR A 68 -1.05 12.52 14.18
C THR A 68 -1.44 12.22 15.62
N ARG A 69 -1.45 13.23 16.53
CA ARG A 69 -1.88 13.04 17.92
C ARG A 69 -3.28 12.43 18.00
N SER A 70 -4.23 12.94 17.22
CA SER A 70 -5.59 12.39 17.18
C SER A 70 -5.62 10.92 16.76
N TYR A 71 -4.81 10.50 15.78
CA TYR A 71 -4.72 9.10 15.38
C TYR A 71 -4.07 8.22 16.44
N ILE A 72 -3.02 8.71 17.12
CA ILE A 72 -2.38 7.98 18.23
C ILE A 72 -3.36 7.79 19.40
N GLU A 73 -4.15 8.80 19.74
CA GLU A 73 -5.21 8.70 20.75
C GLU A 73 -6.28 7.67 20.39
N GLN A 74 -6.53 7.45 19.11
CA GLN A 74 -7.41 6.42 18.58
C GLN A 74 -6.74 5.04 18.46
N GLY A 75 -5.48 4.90 18.86
CA GLY A 75 -4.75 3.63 18.89
C GLY A 75 -4.00 3.31 17.59
N ALA A 76 -3.75 4.28 16.70
CA ALA A 76 -2.97 4.07 15.48
C ALA A 76 -1.57 3.55 15.82
N LYS A 77 -1.15 2.48 15.13
CA LYS A 77 0.16 1.83 15.29
C LYS A 77 1.09 2.08 14.10
N LEU A 78 0.50 2.47 12.97
CA LEU A 78 1.18 2.75 11.70
C LEU A 78 0.56 4.01 11.08
N LEU A 79 1.42 4.94 10.70
CA LEU A 79 1.03 6.18 10.04
C LEU A 79 1.63 6.24 8.65
N LYS A 80 0.81 6.55 7.65
CA LYS A 80 1.26 6.89 6.30
C LYS A 80 1.22 8.40 6.12
N VAL A 81 2.37 9.02 5.92
CA VAL A 81 2.51 10.47 5.85
C VAL A 81 2.64 10.89 4.39
N LYS A 82 1.64 11.59 3.88
CA LYS A 82 1.66 12.14 2.53
C LYS A 82 2.53 13.39 2.48
N LEU A 83 3.37 13.49 1.47
CA LEU A 83 4.31 14.59 1.29
C LEU A 83 4.36 15.03 -0.17
N ASP A 84 4.50 16.32 -0.37
CA ASP A 84 4.99 16.92 -1.61
C ASP A 84 6.49 17.27 -1.45
N GLY A 85 7.05 18.11 -2.34
CA GLY A 85 8.44 18.55 -2.28
C GLY A 85 8.69 19.71 -1.29
N GLU A 86 7.68 20.17 -0.53
CA GLU A 86 7.82 21.33 0.35
C GLU A 86 7.91 20.93 1.81
N GLN A 87 8.79 21.56 2.57
CA GLN A 87 8.94 21.37 4.04
C GLN A 87 8.99 19.90 4.47
N VAL A 88 9.60 19.03 3.67
CA VAL A 88 9.62 17.57 3.90
C VAL A 88 10.15 17.25 5.30
N ILE A 89 11.30 17.77 5.65
CA ILE A 89 11.98 17.47 6.93
C ILE A 89 11.20 18.02 8.12
N GLU A 90 10.69 19.26 8.02
CA GLU A 90 9.93 19.92 9.07
C GLU A 90 8.62 19.16 9.35
N ARG A 91 7.90 18.77 8.31
CA ARG A 91 6.66 17.97 8.41
C ARG A 91 6.91 16.62 9.05
N VAL A 92 7.91 15.87 8.55
CA VAL A 92 8.24 14.54 9.09
C VAL A 92 8.70 14.62 10.54
N ARG A 93 9.50 15.61 10.90
CA ARG A 93 9.94 15.83 12.29
C ARG A 93 8.74 16.10 13.21
N ALA A 94 7.83 16.99 12.81
CA ALA A 94 6.63 17.31 13.58
C ALA A 94 5.72 16.08 13.77
N VAL A 95 5.54 15.27 12.72
CA VAL A 95 4.81 14.01 12.81
C VAL A 95 5.52 13.01 13.72
N ARG A 96 6.86 12.84 13.58
CA ARG A 96 7.62 11.91 14.43
C ARG A 96 7.53 12.25 15.91
N GLU A 97 7.64 13.52 16.25
CA GLU A 97 7.52 14.01 17.64
C GLU A 97 6.12 13.72 18.21
N ALA A 98 5.08 13.80 17.38
CA ALA A 98 3.69 13.53 17.77
C ALA A 98 3.33 12.04 17.82
N ALA A 99 4.04 11.20 17.06
CA ALA A 99 3.67 9.79 16.82
C ALA A 99 4.20 8.81 17.90
N GLY A 100 5.06 9.26 18.82
CA GLY A 100 5.66 8.36 19.83
C GLY A 100 6.38 7.17 19.15
N ASP A 101 6.02 5.94 19.52
CA ASP A 101 6.64 4.70 18.98
C ASP A 101 5.94 4.16 17.74
N ALA A 102 4.88 4.80 17.23
CA ALA A 102 4.19 4.33 16.05
C ALA A 102 5.12 4.27 14.83
N MET A 103 4.95 3.25 14.00
CA MET A 103 5.67 3.13 12.74
C MET A 103 5.24 4.26 11.79
N ILE A 104 6.22 4.87 11.12
CA ILE A 104 5.96 5.89 10.10
C ILE A 104 6.48 5.41 8.76
N VAL A 105 5.63 5.49 7.74
CA VAL A 105 5.99 5.37 6.34
C VAL A 105 5.68 6.68 5.63
N LEU A 106 6.52 7.07 4.68
CA LEU A 106 6.35 8.30 3.91
C LEU A 106 5.87 7.94 2.51
N ASP A 107 4.98 8.75 1.95
CA ASP A 107 4.54 8.63 0.57
C ASP A 107 4.71 9.97 -0.13
N ALA A 108 5.66 9.98 -1.06
CA ALA A 108 6.03 11.16 -1.83
C ALA A 108 5.18 11.34 -3.09
N ASN A 109 4.45 10.31 -3.50
CA ASN A 109 3.62 10.32 -4.72
C ASN A 109 4.33 10.97 -5.92
N GLU A 110 5.57 10.55 -6.20
CA GLU A 110 6.40 11.02 -7.33
C GLU A 110 6.88 12.49 -7.21
N ALA A 111 6.69 13.17 -6.07
CA ALA A 111 6.84 14.64 -5.98
C ALA A 111 8.25 15.14 -5.67
N TRP A 112 9.29 14.27 -5.50
CA TRP A 112 10.62 14.68 -5.03
C TRP A 112 11.67 14.84 -6.14
N GLN A 113 11.25 15.00 -7.37
CA GLN A 113 12.16 15.11 -8.52
C GLN A 113 13.10 16.34 -8.47
N GLU A 114 12.68 17.43 -7.82
CA GLU A 114 13.44 18.67 -7.68
C GLU A 114 14.27 18.74 -6.38
N LEU A 115 14.18 17.71 -5.51
CA LEU A 115 14.92 17.67 -4.26
C LEU A 115 16.34 17.10 -4.46
N ASP A 116 17.27 17.56 -3.64
CA ASP A 116 18.53 16.85 -3.40
C ASP A 116 18.22 15.61 -2.55
N LEU A 117 18.08 14.46 -3.22
CA LEU A 117 17.67 13.20 -2.58
C LEU A 117 18.72 12.70 -1.57
N ASP A 118 20.03 12.84 -1.88
CA ASP A 118 21.08 12.43 -0.92
C ASP A 118 20.97 13.21 0.38
N ALA A 119 20.82 14.53 0.30
CA ALA A 119 20.63 15.39 1.47
C ALA A 119 19.31 15.10 2.19
N THR A 120 18.23 14.85 1.44
CA THR A 120 16.90 14.57 1.99
C THR A 120 16.89 13.23 2.73
N PHE A 121 17.42 12.15 2.14
CA PHE A 121 17.51 10.84 2.78
C PHE A 121 18.42 10.87 4.03
N ALA A 122 19.54 11.58 3.96
CA ALA A 122 20.42 11.77 5.13
C ALA A 122 19.72 12.51 6.28
N ALA A 123 18.91 13.52 5.97
CA ALA A 123 18.15 14.27 6.98
C ALA A 123 16.98 13.47 7.59
N LEU A 124 16.38 12.55 6.82
CA LEU A 124 15.29 11.65 7.26
C LEU A 124 15.80 10.46 8.07
N ALA A 125 17.03 9.99 7.83
CA ALA A 125 17.59 8.78 8.44
C ALA A 125 17.46 8.74 9.98
N PRO A 126 17.73 9.85 10.75
CA PRO A 126 17.61 9.84 12.20
C PRO A 126 16.17 9.87 12.72
N LEU A 127 15.15 10.01 11.86
CA LEU A 127 13.75 10.15 12.25
C LEU A 127 12.99 8.81 12.37
N ASN A 128 13.70 7.67 12.31
CA ASN A 128 13.12 6.34 12.46
C ASN A 128 11.92 6.11 11.49
N ILE A 129 12.16 6.33 10.20
CA ILE A 129 11.20 6.11 9.13
C ILE A 129 11.38 4.68 8.61
N ALA A 130 10.28 3.94 8.49
CA ALA A 130 10.31 2.52 8.11
C ALA A 130 10.51 2.32 6.60
N MET A 131 9.98 3.20 5.76
CA MET A 131 10.17 3.23 4.32
C MET A 131 9.71 4.55 3.70
N ILE A 132 10.16 4.81 2.47
CA ILE A 132 9.70 5.92 1.62
C ILE A 132 9.10 5.32 0.35
N GLU A 133 7.83 5.66 0.07
CA GLU A 133 7.09 5.22 -1.10
C GLU A 133 7.25 6.23 -2.22
N GLN A 134 7.61 5.75 -3.41
CA GLN A 134 7.70 6.41 -4.71
C GLN A 134 8.21 7.87 -4.67
N PRO A 135 9.49 8.10 -4.37
CA PRO A 135 10.05 9.46 -4.29
C PRO A 135 10.09 10.17 -5.66
N LEU A 136 10.34 9.42 -6.73
CA LEU A 136 10.49 9.94 -8.10
C LEU A 136 9.40 9.44 -9.04
N PRO A 137 9.09 10.21 -10.11
CA PRO A 137 8.25 9.71 -11.20
C PRO A 137 8.73 8.38 -11.75
N SER A 138 7.80 7.50 -12.08
CA SER A 138 8.10 6.12 -12.52
C SER A 138 8.97 6.06 -13.80
N ASN A 139 8.94 7.09 -14.62
CA ASN A 139 9.79 7.22 -15.81
C ASN A 139 11.15 7.90 -15.55
N GLU A 140 11.44 8.31 -14.31
CA GLU A 140 12.68 8.96 -13.90
C GLU A 140 13.39 8.26 -12.73
N ASP A 141 12.87 7.14 -12.26
CA ASP A 141 13.32 6.45 -11.05
C ASP A 141 14.63 5.66 -11.23
N ASP A 142 15.15 5.55 -12.44
CA ASP A 142 16.48 4.95 -12.69
C ASP A 142 17.61 5.65 -11.92
N LYS A 143 17.44 6.93 -11.61
CA LYS A 143 18.39 7.72 -10.79
C LYS A 143 18.61 7.13 -9.39
N LEU A 144 17.61 6.40 -8.86
CA LEU A 144 17.68 5.79 -7.52
C LEU A 144 18.79 4.73 -7.40
N LYS A 145 19.25 4.13 -8.50
CA LYS A 145 20.36 3.17 -8.52
C LYS A 145 21.68 3.76 -8.03
N ASP A 146 21.87 5.05 -8.26
CA ASP A 146 23.13 5.76 -8.01
C ASP A 146 23.08 6.60 -6.71
N ILE A 147 21.93 6.61 -6.01
CA ILE A 147 21.70 7.41 -4.80
C ILE A 147 21.72 6.48 -3.58
N SER A 148 22.52 6.84 -2.57
CA SER A 148 22.52 6.11 -1.30
C SER A 148 21.28 6.42 -0.49
N HIS A 149 20.51 5.38 -0.14
CA HIS A 149 19.30 5.53 0.66
C HIS A 149 19.32 4.60 1.88
N PRO A 150 19.55 5.16 3.07
CA PRO A 150 19.59 4.37 4.31
C PRO A 150 18.20 3.91 4.77
N ILE A 151 17.14 4.46 4.17
CA ILE A 151 15.74 4.10 4.42
C ILE A 151 15.26 3.29 3.20
N PRO A 152 14.63 2.11 3.39
CA PRO A 152 14.10 1.32 2.28
C PRO A 152 13.14 2.12 1.40
N LEU A 153 13.27 1.99 0.09
CA LEU A 153 12.36 2.59 -0.89
C LEU A 153 11.33 1.55 -1.34
N CYS A 154 10.09 2.01 -1.53
CA CYS A 154 8.95 1.20 -1.98
C CYS A 154 8.43 1.72 -3.32
N ALA A 155 8.38 0.85 -4.34
CA ALA A 155 7.77 1.19 -5.63
C ALA A 155 6.24 1.11 -5.54
N ASP A 156 5.54 2.17 -5.95
CA ASP A 156 4.08 2.19 -6.14
C ASP A 156 3.73 2.39 -7.62
N GLU A 157 3.86 3.59 -8.14
CA GLU A 157 3.57 3.91 -9.54
C GLU A 157 4.49 3.18 -10.51
N SER A 158 5.69 2.81 -10.09
CA SER A 158 6.63 2.02 -10.88
C SER A 158 6.32 0.53 -10.95
N CYS A 159 5.40 0.01 -10.10
CA CYS A 159 5.07 -1.42 -9.99
C CYS A 159 3.58 -1.68 -10.18
N HIS A 160 3.13 -2.07 -11.37
CA HIS A 160 1.75 -2.46 -11.64
C HIS A 160 1.60 -3.97 -11.76
N THR A 161 2.52 -4.64 -12.43
CA THR A 161 2.47 -6.07 -12.68
C THR A 161 3.84 -6.72 -12.46
N ARG A 162 3.88 -8.05 -12.35
CA ARG A 162 5.13 -8.81 -12.16
C ARG A 162 6.15 -8.63 -13.28
N GLN A 163 5.73 -8.23 -14.50
CA GLN A 163 6.65 -8.01 -15.61
C GLN A 163 7.63 -6.88 -15.35
N GLN A 164 7.25 -5.90 -14.51
CA GLN A 164 8.08 -4.74 -14.17
C GLN A 164 9.11 -5.02 -13.07
N LEU A 165 8.94 -6.10 -12.29
CA LEU A 165 9.77 -6.37 -11.10
C LEU A 165 11.27 -6.40 -11.37
N HIS A 166 11.71 -6.97 -12.51
CA HIS A 166 13.14 -7.04 -12.84
C HIS A 166 13.77 -5.67 -13.05
N GLU A 167 13.00 -4.68 -13.52
CA GLU A 167 13.45 -3.30 -13.73
C GLU A 167 13.60 -2.52 -12.43
N LEU A 168 12.95 -3.00 -11.35
CA LEU A 168 12.96 -2.38 -10.02
C LEU A 168 14.13 -2.85 -9.14
N VAL A 169 14.77 -3.96 -9.51
CA VAL A 169 15.92 -4.48 -8.75
C VAL A 169 17.06 -3.47 -8.73
N GLY A 170 17.54 -3.15 -7.53
CA GLY A 170 18.60 -2.15 -7.31
C GLY A 170 18.11 -0.69 -7.27
N LYS A 171 16.78 -0.46 -7.40
CA LYS A 171 16.14 0.84 -7.19
C LYS A 171 15.28 0.87 -5.93
N TYR A 172 14.67 -0.26 -5.62
CA TYR A 172 13.72 -0.40 -4.52
C TYR A 172 13.96 -1.69 -3.74
N GLU A 173 13.68 -1.68 -2.44
CA GLU A 173 13.67 -2.85 -1.56
C GLU A 173 12.27 -3.41 -1.35
N MET A 174 11.25 -2.60 -1.66
CA MET A 174 9.85 -2.92 -1.43
C MET A 174 9.00 -2.63 -2.65
N VAL A 175 7.86 -3.32 -2.76
CA VAL A 175 6.83 -3.04 -3.77
C VAL A 175 5.46 -2.94 -3.12
N ASN A 176 4.68 -1.93 -3.52
CA ASN A 176 3.31 -1.74 -3.08
C ASN A 176 2.36 -2.41 -4.06
N ILE A 177 1.66 -3.45 -3.61
CA ILE A 177 0.67 -4.19 -4.39
C ILE A 177 -0.71 -3.61 -4.13
N LYS A 178 -1.29 -3.00 -5.18
CA LYS A 178 -2.68 -2.52 -5.19
C LYS A 178 -3.46 -3.31 -6.25
N LEU A 179 -4.61 -3.87 -5.88
CA LEU A 179 -5.41 -4.70 -6.79
C LEU A 179 -5.87 -3.93 -8.04
N ASP A 180 -6.11 -2.63 -7.90
CA ASP A 180 -6.48 -1.77 -9.03
C ASP A 180 -5.34 -1.60 -10.04
N LYS A 181 -4.08 -1.61 -9.60
CA LYS A 181 -2.91 -1.59 -10.50
C LYS A 181 -2.71 -2.95 -11.16
N THR A 182 -2.74 -4.03 -10.38
CA THR A 182 -2.53 -5.39 -10.91
C THR A 182 -3.68 -5.88 -11.77
N GLY A 183 -4.85 -5.26 -11.67
CA GLY A 183 -6.07 -5.70 -12.32
C GLY A 183 -6.64 -6.97 -11.70
N GLY A 184 -6.56 -7.08 -10.37
CA GLY A 184 -7.22 -8.09 -9.57
C GLY A 184 -6.29 -8.97 -8.73
N LEU A 185 -6.92 -9.77 -7.87
CA LEU A 185 -6.24 -10.64 -6.92
C LEU A 185 -5.40 -11.73 -7.59
N THR A 186 -5.82 -12.23 -8.75
CA THR A 186 -5.08 -13.28 -9.47
C THR A 186 -3.67 -12.85 -9.86
N GLU A 187 -3.51 -11.66 -10.43
CA GLU A 187 -2.19 -11.12 -10.77
C GLU A 187 -1.45 -10.68 -9.51
N ALA A 188 -2.16 -10.09 -8.54
CA ALA A 188 -1.56 -9.66 -7.27
C ALA A 188 -0.87 -10.81 -6.52
N LEU A 189 -1.47 -12.00 -6.47
CA LEU A 189 -0.86 -13.18 -5.85
C LEU A 189 0.40 -13.64 -6.59
N GLN A 190 0.38 -13.61 -7.93
CA GLN A 190 1.55 -13.96 -8.74
C GLN A 190 2.67 -12.90 -8.63
N LEU A 191 2.30 -11.61 -8.56
CA LEU A 191 3.22 -10.53 -8.30
C LEU A 191 3.88 -10.68 -6.92
N ALA A 192 3.11 -10.99 -5.89
CA ALA A 192 3.61 -11.19 -4.53
C ALA A 192 4.62 -12.36 -4.45
N GLU A 193 4.34 -13.48 -5.11
CA GLU A 193 5.23 -14.64 -5.17
C GLU A 193 6.55 -14.28 -5.87
N GLU A 194 6.47 -13.65 -7.04
CA GLU A 194 7.65 -13.26 -7.81
C GLU A 194 8.47 -12.16 -7.11
N ALA A 195 7.81 -11.17 -6.50
CA ALA A 195 8.49 -10.14 -5.74
C ALA A 195 9.31 -10.72 -4.58
N LYS A 196 8.74 -11.65 -3.82
CA LYS A 196 9.48 -12.37 -2.76
C LYS A 196 10.66 -13.16 -3.30
N ARG A 197 10.49 -13.84 -4.46
CA ARG A 197 11.57 -14.59 -5.11
C ARG A 197 12.73 -13.69 -5.51
N LEU A 198 12.45 -12.45 -5.89
CA LEU A 198 13.45 -11.44 -6.24
C LEU A 198 14.01 -10.67 -5.01
N GLY A 199 13.52 -10.96 -3.81
CA GLY A 199 14.01 -10.37 -2.56
C GLY A 199 13.28 -9.11 -2.12
N PHE A 200 12.19 -8.71 -2.80
CA PHE A 200 11.40 -7.57 -2.36
C PHE A 200 10.56 -7.87 -1.12
N THR A 201 10.48 -6.92 -0.23
CA THR A 201 9.49 -6.87 0.84
C THR A 201 8.17 -6.31 0.28
N LEU A 202 7.05 -6.82 0.78
CA LEU A 202 5.73 -6.42 0.29
C LEU A 202 5.11 -5.32 1.14
N MET A 203 4.46 -4.38 0.47
CA MET A 203 3.42 -3.51 0.99
C MET A 203 2.11 -3.85 0.27
N SER A 204 0.99 -3.78 0.99
CA SER A 204 -0.36 -3.85 0.41
C SER A 204 -1.04 -2.52 0.58
N GLY A 205 -1.30 -1.83 -0.51
CA GLY A 205 -2.03 -0.57 -0.52
C GLY A 205 -3.38 -0.68 -1.22
N CYS A 206 -4.11 0.42 -1.21
CA CYS A 206 -5.39 0.54 -1.90
C CYS A 206 -5.51 1.87 -2.65
N MET A 207 -6.50 1.95 -3.53
CA MET A 207 -7.13 3.20 -3.91
C MET A 207 -8.29 3.48 -2.96
N LEU A 208 -8.82 4.70 -2.94
CA LEU A 208 -10.02 5.02 -2.17
C LEU A 208 -11.15 4.06 -2.58
N GLY A 209 -11.71 3.34 -1.62
CA GLY A 209 -12.70 2.31 -1.90
C GLY A 209 -13.38 1.77 -0.64
N THR A 210 -14.45 1.02 -0.84
CA THR A 210 -15.24 0.42 0.24
C THR A 210 -14.59 -0.83 0.81
N SER A 211 -15.14 -1.33 1.92
CA SER A 211 -14.76 -2.61 2.53
C SER A 211 -14.81 -3.79 1.55
N LEU A 212 -15.61 -3.72 0.48
CA LEU A 212 -15.63 -4.76 -0.55
C LEU A 212 -14.26 -4.89 -1.25
N ALA A 213 -13.65 -3.76 -1.61
CA ALA A 213 -12.33 -3.73 -2.23
C ALA A 213 -11.23 -4.17 -1.23
N MET A 214 -11.31 -3.68 0.01
CA MET A 214 -10.33 -4.03 1.05
C MET A 214 -10.35 -5.53 1.39
N ARG A 215 -11.54 -6.15 1.48
CA ARG A 215 -11.66 -7.61 1.70
C ARG A 215 -10.95 -8.42 0.60
N ALA A 216 -11.02 -7.96 -0.65
CA ALA A 216 -10.32 -8.63 -1.75
C ALA A 216 -8.79 -8.51 -1.63
N ALA A 217 -8.27 -7.46 -0.98
CA ALA A 217 -6.84 -7.23 -0.79
C ALA A 217 -6.25 -7.97 0.43
N LEU A 218 -7.07 -8.43 1.37
CA LEU A 218 -6.60 -9.09 2.60
C LEU A 218 -5.64 -10.28 2.35
N PRO A 219 -5.82 -11.13 1.31
CA PRO A 219 -4.85 -12.20 1.01
C PRO A 219 -3.43 -11.70 0.68
N ILE A 220 -3.30 -10.46 0.22
CA ILE A 220 -2.00 -9.80 0.01
C ILE A 220 -1.54 -9.12 1.30
N ALA A 221 -2.46 -8.47 2.01
CA ALA A 221 -2.16 -7.76 3.26
C ALA A 221 -1.50 -8.66 4.31
N VAL A 222 -1.96 -9.90 4.49
CA VAL A 222 -1.39 -10.86 5.45
C VAL A 222 0.05 -11.28 5.14
N GLN A 223 0.51 -11.01 3.93
CA GLN A 223 1.87 -11.32 3.47
C GLN A 223 2.78 -10.10 3.46
N SER A 224 2.22 -8.91 3.76
CA SER A 224 2.87 -7.62 3.62
C SER A 224 3.41 -7.14 4.96
N LYS A 225 4.58 -6.50 4.92
CA LYS A 225 5.19 -5.84 6.11
C LYS A 225 4.48 -4.54 6.46
N VAL A 226 3.99 -3.84 5.45
CA VAL A 226 3.22 -2.59 5.58
C VAL A 226 1.88 -2.81 4.91
N VAL A 227 0.80 -2.46 5.61
CA VAL A 227 -0.57 -2.52 5.10
C VAL A 227 -1.19 -1.14 5.18
N ASP A 228 -1.74 -0.68 4.06
CA ASP A 228 -2.37 0.62 3.89
C ASP A 228 -3.74 0.40 3.21
N LEU A 229 -4.72 0.00 4.02
CA LEU A 229 -6.08 -0.34 3.60
C LEU A 229 -7.12 0.49 4.35
N ASP A 230 -6.81 1.77 4.58
CA ASP A 230 -7.67 2.73 5.30
C ASP A 230 -8.77 3.37 4.42
N GLY A 231 -8.88 2.96 3.15
CA GLY A 231 -9.85 3.52 2.21
C GLY A 231 -11.27 3.70 2.77
N PRO A 232 -11.88 2.69 3.42
CA PRO A 232 -13.22 2.83 4.00
C PRO A 232 -13.33 3.88 5.10
N VAL A 233 -12.27 4.10 5.86
CA VAL A 233 -12.25 5.09 6.97
C VAL A 233 -12.35 6.52 6.41
N LEU A 234 -11.90 6.72 5.17
CA LEU A 234 -11.92 8.02 4.48
C LEU A 234 -13.22 8.27 3.69
N LEU A 235 -14.13 7.28 3.63
CA LEU A 235 -15.41 7.41 2.94
C LEU A 235 -16.50 7.95 3.86
N GLY A 236 -17.45 8.70 3.29
CA GLY A 236 -18.65 9.13 4.01
C GLY A 236 -19.68 8.01 4.22
N GLN A 237 -19.58 6.91 3.45
CA GLN A 237 -20.45 5.73 3.54
C GLN A 237 -19.73 4.50 3.00
N ASP A 238 -19.87 3.37 3.70
CA ASP A 238 -19.33 2.08 3.29
C ASP A 238 -20.45 1.11 2.88
N VAL A 239 -20.09 -0.07 2.37
CA VAL A 239 -21.01 -1.16 2.08
C VAL A 239 -21.28 -2.03 3.31
N GLU A 240 -22.45 -2.67 3.37
CA GLU A 240 -22.76 -3.62 4.42
C GLU A 240 -22.62 -5.08 3.95
N PRO A 241 -22.02 -5.95 4.78
CA PRO A 241 -21.36 -5.66 6.06
C PRO A 241 -20.00 -4.99 5.85
N ALA A 242 -19.71 -3.93 6.61
CA ALA A 242 -18.43 -3.23 6.56
C ALA A 242 -17.31 -4.03 7.27
N LEU A 243 -16.05 -3.69 6.97
CA LEU A 243 -14.90 -4.07 7.81
C LEU A 243 -14.90 -3.22 9.09
N VAL A 244 -14.44 -3.79 10.18
CA VAL A 244 -14.32 -3.09 11.46
C VAL A 244 -12.90 -2.58 11.62
N TYR A 245 -12.76 -1.27 11.72
CA TYR A 245 -11.49 -0.60 12.01
C TYR A 245 -11.48 -0.17 13.47
N ARG A 246 -10.52 -0.66 14.23
CA ARG A 246 -10.40 -0.36 15.66
C ARG A 246 -8.94 -0.38 16.10
N GLU A 247 -8.52 0.66 16.84
CA GLU A 247 -7.18 0.76 17.43
C GLU A 247 -6.03 0.54 16.43
N GLY A 248 -6.17 1.12 15.23
CA GLY A 248 -5.18 1.00 14.15
C GLY A 248 -5.14 -0.36 13.46
N GLU A 249 -6.17 -1.19 13.64
CA GLU A 249 -6.27 -2.52 13.04
C GLU A 249 -7.58 -2.73 12.28
N ILE A 250 -7.51 -3.58 11.26
CA ILE A 250 -8.69 -4.21 10.65
C ILE A 250 -8.97 -5.48 11.44
N VAL A 251 -10.14 -5.56 12.06
CA VAL A 251 -10.62 -6.76 12.78
C VAL A 251 -11.26 -7.71 11.77
N LEU A 252 -10.86 -8.99 11.76
CA LEU A 252 -11.24 -9.99 10.77
C LEU A 252 -12.10 -11.10 11.37
#